data_e2189550227a5dc5b0705640219f754a
#
_entry.id   e2189550227a5dc5b0705640219f754a
#
_cell.length_a   1.000
_cell.length_b   1.000
_cell.length_c   1.000
_cell.angle_alpha   90.00
_cell.angle_beta   90.00
_cell.angle_gamma   90.00
#
_symmetry.space_group_name_H-M   'P 1'
#
loop_
_entity.id
_entity.type
_entity.pdbx_description
1 polymer ?
#
loop_
_entity_poly.entity_id
_entity_poly.type
_entity_poly.pdbx_seq_one_letter_code
_entity_poly.pdbx_strand_id
1 'polypeptide(L)'
;NGSAVLKREPGLAWSYYRADPEWGRIQALQLAQDLESILAPFDVAVAHREGMLEIVPQAMHKGHVVKKALSEALSRGEPPDFVLCVGDSLSDEKMFSSVYSYLADAPRAPLDRAFTVAVGRKASRALFYLDDDAHVGDALAALAGRAA
;
A
#
# COMPACT_ATOMS: atom_id res chain seq x y z
N ASN A 1 -4.72 32.49 -1.22
CA ASN A 1 -4.60 31.74 -2.48
C ASN A 1 -5.23 30.32 -2.43
N GLY A 2 -5.82 29.92 -1.31
CA GLY A 2 -6.51 28.65 -1.15
C GLY A 2 -5.62 27.42 -0.91
N SER A 3 -4.31 27.59 -0.73
CA SER A 3 -3.43 26.50 -0.35
C SER A 3 -3.01 26.56 1.13
N ALA A 4 -2.71 25.42 1.74
CA ALA A 4 -2.29 25.32 3.13
C ALA A 4 -1.37 24.10 3.35
N VAL A 5 -0.43 24.25 4.28
CA VAL A 5 0.37 23.13 4.78
C VAL A 5 -0.34 22.53 5.98
N LEU A 6 -0.54 21.22 5.94
CA LEU A 6 -1.20 20.44 6.97
C LEU A 6 -0.17 19.50 7.61
N LYS A 7 -0.10 19.51 8.94
CA LYS A 7 0.60 18.46 9.66
C LYS A 7 -0.32 17.24 9.76
N ARG A 8 0.15 16.12 9.24
CA ARG A 8 -0.52 14.81 9.36
C ARG A 8 0.48 13.82 9.91
N GLU A 9 0.20 13.25 11.04
CA GLU A 9 1.03 12.14 11.49
C GLU A 9 0.79 10.92 10.60
N PRO A 10 1.87 10.39 10.06
CA PRO A 10 3.27 10.65 10.35
C PRO A 10 4.01 11.49 9.30
N GLY A 11 3.39 12.46 8.66
CA GLY A 11 3.99 13.24 7.58
C GLY A 11 3.50 14.68 7.50
N LEU A 12 3.78 15.29 6.35
CA LEU A 12 3.33 16.63 5.99
C LEU A 12 2.53 16.56 4.70
N ALA A 13 1.51 17.39 4.58
CA ALA A 13 0.78 17.55 3.33
C ALA A 13 0.67 19.03 2.95
N TRP A 14 0.81 19.33 1.67
CA TRP A 14 0.44 20.61 1.10
C TRP A 14 -0.85 20.43 0.32
N SER A 15 -1.94 21.03 0.83
CA SER A 15 -3.26 21.01 0.18
C SER A 15 -3.43 22.23 -0.69
N TYR A 16 -3.84 22.03 -1.94
CA TYR A 16 -4.23 23.08 -2.87
C TYR A 16 -5.68 22.89 -3.35
N TYR A 17 -6.46 22.12 -2.62
CA TYR A 17 -7.84 21.76 -2.98
C TYR A 17 -8.76 22.96 -3.15
N ARG A 18 -8.48 24.06 -2.41
CA ARG A 18 -9.26 25.32 -2.48
C ARG A 18 -8.59 26.39 -3.34
N ALA A 19 -7.49 26.10 -3.98
CA ALA A 19 -6.83 26.99 -4.93
C ALA A 19 -7.46 26.87 -6.32
N ASP A 20 -7.07 27.77 -7.21
CA ASP A 20 -7.36 27.59 -8.63
C ASP A 20 -6.80 26.24 -9.10
N PRO A 21 -7.60 25.37 -9.76
CA PRO A 21 -7.20 24.00 -10.07
C PRO A 21 -6.00 23.91 -11.00
N GLU A 22 -5.90 24.82 -11.99
CA GLU A 22 -4.81 24.81 -12.96
C GLU A 22 -3.53 25.31 -12.30
N TRP A 23 -3.59 26.40 -11.57
CA TRP A 23 -2.48 26.93 -10.80
C TRP A 23 -2.00 25.91 -9.76
N GLY A 24 -2.91 25.31 -9.00
CA GLY A 24 -2.62 24.33 -7.97
C GLY A 24 -1.87 23.12 -8.53
N ARG A 25 -2.30 22.61 -9.68
CA ARG A 25 -1.67 21.46 -10.35
C ARG A 25 -0.25 21.79 -10.84
N ILE A 26 -0.04 22.97 -11.43
CA ILE A 26 1.28 23.40 -11.92
C ILE A 26 2.24 23.55 -10.74
N GLN A 27 1.81 24.22 -9.67
CA GLN A 27 2.64 24.38 -8.47
C GLN A 27 2.94 23.04 -7.78
N ALA A 28 1.97 22.12 -7.77
CA ALA A 28 2.18 20.79 -7.20
C ALA A 28 3.23 19.98 -7.97
N LEU A 29 3.24 20.05 -9.30
CA LEU A 29 4.25 19.37 -10.12
C LEU A 29 5.64 19.91 -9.84
N GLN A 30 5.80 21.24 -9.79
CA GLN A 30 7.07 21.87 -9.53
C GLN A 30 7.57 21.57 -8.10
N LEU A 31 6.68 21.73 -7.11
CA LEU A 31 7.02 21.44 -5.72
C LEU A 31 7.38 19.96 -5.52
N ALA A 32 6.72 19.03 -6.22
CA ALA A 32 7.05 17.61 -6.13
C ALA A 32 8.48 17.34 -6.62
N GLN A 33 8.89 17.90 -7.76
CA GLN A 33 10.25 17.74 -8.29
C GLN A 33 11.30 18.33 -7.33
N ASP A 34 11.04 19.51 -6.79
CA ASP A 34 11.94 20.15 -5.82
C ASP A 34 12.06 19.31 -4.54
N LEU A 35 10.93 18.81 -4.01
CA LEU A 35 10.91 17.97 -2.82
C LEU A 35 11.59 16.62 -3.05
N GLU A 36 11.36 15.97 -4.17
CA GLU A 36 12.04 14.70 -4.51
C GLU A 36 13.56 14.89 -4.54
N SER A 37 14.04 16.00 -5.09
CA SER A 37 15.46 16.32 -5.12
C SER A 37 16.03 16.60 -3.73
N ILE A 38 15.36 17.44 -2.94
CA ILE A 38 15.82 17.86 -1.60
C ILE A 38 15.74 16.69 -0.60
N LEU A 39 14.71 15.89 -0.72
CA LEU A 39 14.42 14.79 0.22
C LEU A 39 15.06 13.46 -0.19
N ALA A 40 15.76 13.39 -1.31
CA ALA A 40 16.43 12.17 -1.77
C ALA A 40 17.34 11.49 -0.71
N PRO A 41 18.03 12.22 0.18
CA PRO A 41 18.82 11.59 1.26
C PRO A 41 17.99 11.04 2.43
N PHE A 42 16.71 11.35 2.48
CA PHE A 42 15.83 10.97 3.60
C PHE A 42 14.94 9.79 3.21
N ASP A 43 14.59 8.96 4.19
CA ASP A 43 13.69 7.80 3.99
C ASP A 43 12.21 8.25 3.93
N VAL A 44 11.90 9.11 2.97
CA VAL A 44 10.57 9.65 2.73
C VAL A 44 10.20 9.57 1.25
N ALA A 45 8.91 9.57 0.97
CA ALA A 45 8.36 9.61 -0.38
C ALA A 45 7.44 10.81 -0.53
N VAL A 46 7.47 11.41 -1.73
CA VAL A 46 6.52 12.44 -2.14
C VAL A 46 5.38 11.76 -2.90
N ALA A 47 4.15 11.89 -2.40
CA ALA A 47 2.97 11.27 -2.97
C ALA A 47 1.98 12.32 -3.49
N HIS A 48 1.60 12.21 -4.76
CA HIS A 48 0.53 13.00 -5.35
C HIS A 48 -0.83 12.39 -5.02
N ARG A 49 -1.72 13.22 -4.49
CA ARG A 49 -3.13 12.92 -4.29
C ARG A 49 -3.96 14.01 -4.98
N GLU A 50 -5.23 13.75 -5.17
CA GLU A 50 -6.14 14.77 -5.72
C GLU A 50 -6.18 15.99 -4.79
N GLY A 51 -5.77 17.16 -5.31
CA GLY A 51 -5.74 18.41 -4.56
C GLY A 51 -4.68 18.50 -3.44
N MET A 52 -3.71 17.56 -3.40
CA MET A 52 -2.76 17.45 -2.28
C MET A 52 -1.44 16.84 -2.69
N LEU A 53 -0.34 17.33 -2.10
CA LEU A 53 0.97 16.72 -2.16
C LEU A 53 1.37 16.31 -0.75
N GLU A 54 1.74 15.05 -0.55
CA GLU A 54 2.07 14.48 0.76
C GLU A 54 3.53 14.06 0.80
N ILE A 55 4.20 14.35 1.92
CA ILE A 55 5.50 13.80 2.27
C ILE A 55 5.26 12.77 3.36
N VAL A 56 5.52 11.51 3.05
CA VAL A 56 5.29 10.38 3.96
C VAL A 56 6.56 9.57 4.12
N PRO A 57 6.82 8.97 5.31
CA PRO A 57 7.91 8.04 5.46
C PRO A 57 7.84 6.92 4.41
N GLN A 58 8.96 6.61 3.76
CA GLN A 58 9.01 5.58 2.71
C GLN A 58 8.67 4.19 3.26
N ALA A 59 8.95 3.98 4.53
CA ALA A 59 8.57 2.79 5.28
C ALA A 59 7.06 2.60 5.48
N MET A 60 6.23 3.61 5.18
CA MET A 60 4.78 3.53 5.36
C MET A 60 4.00 3.05 4.13
N HIS A 61 4.66 2.51 3.12
CA HIS A 61 3.90 1.84 2.07
C HIS A 61 3.29 0.53 2.63
N LYS A 62 2.15 0.13 2.08
CA LYS A 62 1.40 -1.07 2.51
C LYS A 62 2.29 -2.33 2.63
N GLY A 63 3.26 -2.51 1.74
CA GLY A 63 4.21 -3.61 1.80
C GLY A 63 5.09 -3.61 3.05
N HIS A 64 5.47 -2.44 3.58
CA HIS A 64 6.23 -2.38 4.83
C HIS A 64 5.39 -2.86 6.03
N VAL A 65 4.11 -2.49 6.07
CA VAL A 65 3.19 -2.96 7.11
C VAL A 65 3.07 -4.48 7.08
N VAL A 66 2.91 -5.07 5.89
CA VAL A 66 2.87 -6.51 5.70
C VAL A 66 4.17 -7.16 6.15
N LYS A 67 5.32 -6.64 5.69
CA LYS A 67 6.63 -7.15 6.08
C LYS A 67 6.83 -7.10 7.60
N LYS A 68 6.47 -5.99 8.22
CA LYS A 68 6.57 -5.82 9.68
C LYS A 68 5.69 -6.83 10.41
N ALA A 69 4.42 -6.97 10.03
CA ALA A 69 3.50 -7.92 10.66
C ALA A 69 3.99 -9.37 10.57
N LEU A 70 4.47 -9.79 9.40
CA LEU A 70 5.01 -11.13 9.19
C LEU A 70 6.31 -11.37 9.99
N SER A 71 7.21 -10.38 10.02
CA SER A 71 8.46 -10.47 10.78
C SER A 71 8.21 -10.49 12.28
N GLU A 72 7.26 -9.73 12.79
CA GLU A 72 6.88 -9.73 14.21
C GLU A 72 6.24 -11.06 14.62
N ALA A 73 5.40 -11.66 13.80
CA ALA A 73 4.83 -12.98 14.05
C ALA A 73 5.93 -14.05 14.13
N LEU A 74 6.88 -14.00 13.18
CA LEU A 74 8.02 -14.91 13.18
C LEU A 74 8.91 -14.73 14.44
N SER A 75 9.18 -13.49 14.83
CA SER A 75 10.02 -13.20 16.01
C SER A 75 9.39 -13.63 17.33
N ARG A 76 8.06 -13.67 17.39
CA ARG A 76 7.32 -14.23 18.54
C ARG A 76 7.27 -15.77 18.57
N GLY A 77 7.80 -16.42 17.55
CA GLY A 77 7.72 -17.88 17.41
C GLY A 77 6.34 -18.37 16.96
N GLU A 78 5.51 -17.50 16.44
CA GLU A 78 4.14 -17.76 15.97
C GLU A 78 4.03 -17.43 14.48
N PRO A 79 4.77 -18.13 13.58
CA PRO A 79 4.66 -17.86 12.15
C PRO A 79 3.22 -18.11 11.68
N PRO A 80 2.67 -17.26 10.83
CA PRO A 80 1.31 -17.46 10.33
C PRO A 80 1.24 -18.76 9.53
N ASP A 81 0.21 -19.54 9.78
CA ASP A 81 -0.12 -20.75 9.02
C ASP A 81 -1.05 -20.48 7.83
N PHE A 82 -1.56 -19.26 7.72
CA PHE A 82 -2.36 -18.77 6.60
C PHE A 82 -2.10 -17.27 6.36
N VAL A 83 -1.89 -16.90 5.11
CA VAL A 83 -1.70 -15.52 4.68
C VAL A 83 -2.65 -15.20 3.53
N LEU A 84 -3.52 -14.22 3.71
CA LEU A 84 -4.37 -13.68 2.65
C LEU A 84 -4.05 -12.19 2.46
N CYS A 85 -3.66 -11.83 1.25
CA CYS A 85 -3.36 -10.46 0.87
C CYS A 85 -4.18 -10.10 -0.37
N VAL A 86 -5.11 -9.17 -0.22
CA VAL A 86 -6.03 -8.73 -1.28
C VAL A 86 -5.79 -7.26 -1.59
N GLY A 87 -5.77 -6.88 -2.86
CA GLY A 87 -5.56 -5.51 -3.26
C GLY A 87 -6.04 -5.20 -4.68
N ASP A 88 -6.43 -3.95 -4.90
CA ASP A 88 -7.01 -3.48 -6.16
C ASP A 88 -6.17 -2.41 -6.86
N SER A 89 -5.05 -1.98 -6.28
CA SER A 89 -4.28 -0.84 -6.76
C SER A 89 -2.80 -1.15 -6.95
N LEU A 90 -2.10 -0.28 -7.68
CA LEU A 90 -0.66 -0.38 -7.89
C LEU A 90 0.13 -0.34 -6.56
N SER A 91 -0.39 0.34 -5.53
CA SER A 91 0.23 0.38 -4.21
C SER A 91 0.21 -0.99 -3.50
N ASP A 92 -0.70 -1.87 -3.88
CA ASP A 92 -0.87 -3.20 -3.29
C ASP A 92 0.16 -4.21 -3.84
N GLU A 93 0.76 -3.93 -5.00
CA GLU A 93 1.84 -4.74 -5.56
C GLU A 93 3.04 -4.88 -4.62
N LYS A 94 3.28 -3.84 -3.81
CA LYS A 94 4.32 -3.88 -2.76
C LYS A 94 3.95 -4.82 -1.61
N MET A 95 2.66 -4.98 -1.30
CA MET A 95 2.20 -5.97 -0.31
C MET A 95 2.46 -7.39 -0.82
N PHE A 96 2.09 -7.68 -2.07
CA PHE A 96 2.32 -8.98 -2.69
C PHE A 96 3.81 -9.32 -2.71
N SER A 97 4.65 -8.38 -3.11
CA SER A 97 6.11 -8.55 -3.08
C SER A 97 6.65 -8.84 -1.67
N SER A 98 6.08 -8.22 -0.64
CA SER A 98 6.49 -8.45 0.76
C SER A 98 6.11 -9.85 1.26
N VAL A 99 4.94 -10.36 0.83
CA VAL A 99 4.54 -11.76 1.11
C VAL A 99 5.54 -12.72 0.46
N TYR A 100 5.89 -12.51 -0.81
CA TYR A 100 6.85 -13.39 -1.49
C TYR A 100 8.25 -13.36 -0.88
N SER A 101 8.74 -12.19 -0.48
CA SER A 101 10.01 -12.08 0.22
C SER A 101 9.98 -12.87 1.54
N TYR A 102 8.90 -12.73 2.31
CA TYR A 102 8.72 -13.51 3.53
C TYR A 102 8.75 -15.02 3.28
N LEU A 103 8.01 -15.49 2.27
CA LEU A 103 7.96 -16.91 1.91
C LEU A 103 9.31 -17.45 1.46
N ALA A 104 10.12 -16.64 0.77
CA ALA A 104 11.45 -17.01 0.32
C ALA A 104 12.45 -17.12 1.49
N ASP A 105 12.31 -16.26 2.51
CA ASP A 105 13.20 -16.18 3.66
C ASP A 105 12.83 -17.14 4.80
N ALA A 106 11.61 -17.66 4.81
CA ALA A 106 11.07 -18.51 5.88
C ALA A 106 10.96 -19.99 5.42
N PRO A 107 11.93 -20.86 5.76
CA PRO A 107 11.99 -22.25 5.27
C PRO A 107 10.79 -23.14 5.65
N ARG A 108 9.96 -22.67 6.57
CA ARG A 108 8.76 -23.37 7.06
C ARG A 108 7.48 -22.62 6.76
N ALA A 109 7.53 -21.55 5.93
CA ALA A 109 6.32 -20.83 5.54
C ALA A 109 5.44 -21.74 4.68
N PRO A 110 4.12 -21.80 4.94
CA PRO A 110 3.20 -22.61 4.18
C PRO A 110 2.93 -21.93 2.83
N LEU A 111 3.73 -22.30 1.83
CA LEU A 111 3.58 -21.80 0.44
C LEU A 111 2.19 -22.10 -0.13
N ASP A 112 1.59 -23.20 0.31
CA ASP A 112 0.27 -23.66 -0.10
C ASP A 112 -0.90 -22.92 0.60
N ARG A 113 -0.58 -22.08 1.58
CA ARG A 113 -1.58 -21.32 2.36
C ARG A 113 -1.35 -19.80 2.32
N ALA A 114 -0.56 -19.34 1.36
CA ALA A 114 -0.34 -17.91 1.15
C ALA A 114 -0.98 -17.49 -0.18
N PHE A 115 -2.00 -16.65 -0.08
CA PHE A 115 -2.81 -16.19 -1.19
C PHE A 115 -2.63 -14.70 -1.39
N THR A 116 -2.10 -14.32 -2.55
CA THR A 116 -2.09 -12.93 -3.02
C THR A 116 -3.12 -12.80 -4.12
N VAL A 117 -4.05 -11.88 -3.95
CA VAL A 117 -5.24 -11.76 -4.79
C VAL A 117 -5.39 -10.33 -5.30
N ALA A 118 -5.38 -10.16 -6.61
CA ALA A 118 -5.73 -8.89 -7.25
C ALA A 118 -7.25 -8.80 -7.44
N VAL A 119 -7.82 -7.63 -7.19
CA VAL A 119 -9.22 -7.34 -7.52
C VAL A 119 -9.27 -6.65 -8.88
N GLY A 120 -10.09 -7.20 -9.77
CA GLY A 120 -10.16 -6.81 -11.18
C GLY A 120 -9.12 -7.50 -12.08
N ARG A 121 -9.45 -7.65 -13.36
CA ARG A 121 -8.58 -8.27 -14.36
C ARG A 121 -7.54 -7.29 -14.88
N LYS A 122 -6.38 -7.25 -14.27
CA LYS A 122 -5.27 -6.37 -14.61
C LYS A 122 -3.93 -7.07 -14.42
N ALA A 123 -2.89 -6.51 -15.00
CA ALA A 123 -1.53 -6.98 -14.75
C ALA A 123 -1.19 -6.78 -13.27
N SER A 124 -0.79 -7.84 -12.59
CA SER A 124 -0.46 -7.84 -11.17
C SER A 124 0.58 -8.92 -10.88
N ARG A 125 1.30 -8.75 -9.76
CA ARG A 125 2.16 -9.78 -9.17
C ARG A 125 1.38 -10.79 -8.32
N ALA A 126 0.10 -10.54 -8.06
CA ALA A 126 -0.75 -11.49 -7.35
C ALA A 126 -0.85 -12.81 -8.13
N LEU A 127 -0.88 -13.94 -7.42
CA LEU A 127 -1.03 -15.27 -8.02
C LEU A 127 -2.47 -15.58 -8.43
N PHE A 128 -3.43 -14.90 -7.80
CA PHE A 128 -4.85 -15.09 -8.02
C PHE A 128 -5.53 -13.76 -8.31
N TYR A 129 -6.72 -13.81 -8.85
CA TYR A 129 -7.57 -12.63 -9.00
C TYR A 129 -9.03 -12.94 -8.67
N LEU A 130 -9.76 -11.91 -8.27
CA LEU A 130 -11.21 -11.86 -8.17
C LEU A 130 -11.71 -10.77 -9.11
N ASP A 131 -12.87 -10.97 -9.72
CA ASP A 131 -13.35 -10.05 -10.75
C ASP A 131 -13.73 -8.68 -10.17
N ASP A 132 -14.28 -8.64 -8.95
CA ASP A 132 -14.76 -7.41 -8.30
C ASP A 132 -14.83 -7.55 -6.76
N ASP A 133 -15.27 -6.48 -6.11
CA ASP A 133 -15.41 -6.41 -4.65
C ASP A 133 -16.47 -7.35 -4.08
N ALA A 134 -17.50 -7.68 -4.86
CA ALA A 134 -18.54 -8.62 -4.44
C ALA A 134 -17.94 -10.03 -4.23
N HIS A 135 -17.09 -10.46 -5.18
CA HIS A 135 -16.38 -11.73 -5.04
C HIS A 135 -15.39 -11.75 -3.87
N VAL A 136 -14.82 -10.59 -3.48
CA VAL A 136 -14.03 -10.50 -2.24
C VAL A 136 -14.92 -10.77 -1.02
N GLY A 137 -16.12 -10.18 -0.99
CA GLY A 137 -17.11 -10.43 0.06
C GLY A 137 -17.49 -11.90 0.18
N ASP A 138 -17.76 -12.55 -0.95
CA ASP A 138 -18.12 -13.97 -1.01
C ASP A 138 -16.96 -14.86 -0.52
N ALA A 139 -15.75 -14.58 -0.95
CA ALA A 139 -14.55 -15.32 -0.52
C ALA A 139 -14.32 -15.21 0.99
N LEU A 140 -14.47 -14.01 1.56
CA LEU A 140 -14.36 -13.80 3.01
C LEU A 140 -15.49 -14.46 3.78
N ALA A 141 -16.71 -14.45 3.26
CA ALA A 141 -17.85 -15.15 3.86
C ALA A 141 -17.64 -16.68 3.89
N ALA A 142 -17.12 -17.23 2.79
CA ALA A 142 -16.78 -18.66 2.70
C ALA A 142 -15.67 -19.03 3.71
N LEU A 143 -14.62 -18.22 3.83
CA LEU A 143 -13.56 -18.42 4.81
C LEU A 143 -14.07 -18.35 6.26
N ALA A 144 -15.05 -17.48 6.53
CA ALA A 144 -15.68 -17.38 7.85
C ALA A 144 -16.67 -18.51 8.16
N GLY A 145 -16.83 -19.49 7.27
CA GLY A 145 -17.81 -20.57 7.42
C GLY A 145 -19.27 -20.10 7.28
N ARG A 146 -19.48 -18.93 6.68
CA ARG A 146 -20.80 -18.38 6.39
C ARG A 146 -21.12 -18.56 4.90
N ALA A 147 -21.12 -19.81 4.45
CA ALA A 147 -21.69 -20.10 3.15
C ALA A 147 -23.18 -19.78 3.17
N ALA A 148 -23.62 -19.03 2.17
CA ALA A 148 -25.03 -18.67 1.99
C ALA A 148 -25.90 -19.89 1.73
#